data_160a22c5992fae281e47dc168bd2e012
#
_entry.id   160a22c5992fae281e47dc168bd2e012
#
_cell.length_a   1.000
_cell.length_b   1.000
_cell.length_c   1.000
_cell.angle_alpha   90.00
_cell.angle_beta   90.00
_cell.angle_gamma   90.00
#
_symmetry.space_group_name_H-M   'P 1'
#
loop_
_entity.id
_entity.type
_entity.pdbx_description
1 polymer ?
#
loop_
_entity_poly.entity_id
_entity_poly.type
_entity_poly.pdbx_seq_one_letter_code
_entity_poly.pdbx_strand_id
1 'polypeptide(L)'
;MAQTIKLKRSATTGNVPTTSQLALGELGINTTDGKLFLKKSVSGTESIVEVGSTGSFLPLSGGTLTGNLSLGDNVKAQFGASDDLQIYHDGSNSFIADVGTGNLGIRAENLFLQNADGSANYATASLNGAFTLSYNN
;
A
#
# COMPACT_ATOMS: atom_id res chain seq x y z
N MET A 1 -29.80 -7.28 32.64
CA MET A 1 -30.50 -6.27 31.82
C MET A 1 -29.69 -6.09 30.54
N ALA A 2 -30.30 -6.17 29.37
CA ALA A 2 -29.63 -5.86 28.12
C ALA A 2 -29.36 -4.35 28.05
N GLN A 3 -28.10 -3.94 27.93
CA GLN A 3 -27.72 -2.54 27.75
C GLN A 3 -27.83 -2.17 26.28
N THR A 4 -28.68 -1.21 25.98
CA THR A 4 -28.78 -0.68 24.60
C THR A 4 -27.81 0.50 24.42
N ILE A 5 -26.81 0.34 23.58
CA ILE A 5 -25.94 1.44 23.21
C ILE A 5 -26.53 2.10 21.95
N LYS A 6 -26.87 3.37 22.04
CA LYS A 6 -27.30 4.17 20.89
C LYS A 6 -26.17 5.08 20.45
N LEU A 7 -25.81 5.01 19.17
CA LEU A 7 -24.86 5.93 18.55
C LEU A 7 -25.58 7.19 18.08
N LYS A 8 -24.91 8.34 18.15
CA LYS A 8 -25.37 9.54 17.46
C LYS A 8 -25.30 9.30 15.96
N ARG A 9 -26.29 9.76 15.20
CA ARG A 9 -26.40 9.47 13.79
C ARG A 9 -26.85 10.66 12.97
N SER A 10 -26.40 10.74 11.73
CA SER A 10 -26.87 11.62 10.68
C SER A 10 -27.28 10.78 9.47
N ALA A 11 -28.30 11.23 8.75
CA ALA A 11 -28.69 10.69 7.45
C ALA A 11 -28.43 11.70 6.31
N THR A 12 -27.65 12.77 6.57
CA THR A 12 -27.32 13.79 5.58
C THR A 12 -25.98 13.46 4.95
N THR A 13 -25.94 13.34 3.63
CA THR A 13 -24.72 13.08 2.86
C THR A 13 -23.63 14.11 3.19
N GLY A 14 -22.41 13.65 3.38
CA GLY A 14 -21.24 14.48 3.67
C GLY A 14 -21.20 15.06 5.09
N ASN A 15 -22.18 14.79 5.93
CA ASN A 15 -22.23 15.38 7.28
C ASN A 15 -21.19 14.71 8.21
N VAL A 16 -20.28 15.53 8.74
CA VAL A 16 -19.28 15.17 9.73
C VAL A 16 -19.68 15.82 11.06
N PRO A 17 -19.70 15.08 12.19
CA PRO A 17 -20.00 15.67 13.48
C PRO A 17 -18.94 16.69 13.90
N THR A 18 -19.35 17.68 14.67
CA THR A 18 -18.42 18.63 15.30
C THR A 18 -17.93 18.11 16.66
N THR A 19 -16.87 18.72 17.20
CA THR A 19 -16.36 18.36 18.53
C THR A 19 -17.36 18.66 19.65
N SER A 20 -18.29 19.57 19.44
CA SER A 20 -19.38 19.86 20.40
C SER A 20 -20.53 18.85 20.34
N GLN A 21 -20.65 18.11 19.26
CA GLN A 21 -21.73 17.14 19.07
C GLN A 21 -21.41 15.74 19.61
N LEU A 22 -20.13 15.41 19.78
CA LEU A 22 -19.68 14.15 20.37
C LEU A 22 -18.97 14.39 21.70
N ALA A 23 -19.23 13.56 22.69
CA ALA A 23 -18.38 13.47 23.88
C ALA A 23 -17.05 12.78 23.54
N LEU A 24 -16.02 12.96 24.40
CA LEU A 24 -14.74 12.28 24.20
C LEU A 24 -14.93 10.76 24.25
N GLY A 25 -14.47 10.07 23.23
CA GLY A 25 -14.64 8.62 23.06
C GLY A 25 -16.02 8.20 22.55
N GLU A 26 -16.96 9.13 22.34
CA GLU A 26 -18.27 8.83 21.76
C GLU A 26 -18.18 8.62 20.26
N LEU A 27 -18.98 7.69 19.75
CA LEU A 27 -19.08 7.37 18.33
C LEU A 27 -20.28 8.05 17.69
N GLY A 28 -20.07 8.58 16.48
CA GLY A 28 -21.12 9.06 15.59
C GLY A 28 -21.10 8.31 14.26
N ILE A 29 -22.26 8.04 13.68
CA ILE A 29 -22.38 7.37 12.39
C ILE A 29 -23.14 8.27 11.39
N ASN A 30 -22.60 8.38 10.17
CA ASN A 30 -23.36 8.85 9.03
C ASN A 30 -23.91 7.62 8.28
N THR A 31 -25.24 7.44 8.37
CA THR A 31 -25.89 6.24 7.83
C THR A 31 -26.06 6.29 6.31
N THR A 32 -25.99 7.49 5.70
CA THR A 32 -26.05 7.66 4.24
C THR A 32 -24.72 7.34 3.60
N ASP A 33 -23.61 7.81 4.22
CA ASP A 33 -22.27 7.64 3.68
C ASP A 33 -21.59 6.34 4.19
N GLY A 34 -22.20 5.66 5.18
CA GLY A 34 -21.61 4.47 5.82
C GLY A 34 -20.35 4.80 6.64
N LYS A 35 -20.23 6.02 7.15
CA LYS A 35 -19.04 6.50 7.85
C LYS A 35 -19.22 6.50 9.37
N LEU A 36 -18.17 6.10 10.08
CA LEU A 36 -18.08 6.10 11.53
C LEU A 36 -17.06 7.15 11.99
N PHE A 37 -17.42 7.92 13.00
CA PHE A 37 -16.61 9.00 13.56
C PHE A 37 -16.38 8.81 15.05
N LEU A 38 -15.20 9.25 15.52
CA LEU A 38 -14.80 9.24 16.91
C LEU A 38 -14.28 10.62 17.32
N LYS A 39 -14.70 11.14 18.47
CA LYS A 39 -14.03 12.28 19.10
C LYS A 39 -12.84 11.79 19.90
N LYS A 40 -11.63 12.28 19.54
CA LYS A 40 -10.38 12.03 20.28
C LYS A 40 -9.82 13.32 20.86
N SER A 41 -8.95 13.18 21.88
CA SER A 41 -8.12 14.25 22.42
C SER A 41 -6.65 13.82 22.41
N VAL A 42 -5.79 14.70 21.91
CA VAL A 42 -4.32 14.52 21.95
C VAL A 42 -3.73 15.77 22.57
N SER A 43 -3.06 15.63 23.71
CA SER A 43 -2.48 16.76 24.44
C SER A 43 -3.46 17.91 24.71
N GLY A 44 -4.72 17.58 25.03
CA GLY A 44 -5.78 18.55 25.28
C GLY A 44 -6.48 19.12 24.04
N THR A 45 -6.00 18.83 22.85
CA THR A 45 -6.66 19.24 21.60
C THR A 45 -7.64 18.19 21.15
N GLU A 46 -8.92 18.56 21.07
CA GLU A 46 -10.00 17.69 20.62
C GLU A 46 -10.20 17.75 19.10
N SER A 47 -10.44 16.61 18.49
CA SER A 47 -10.74 16.50 17.06
C SER A 47 -11.69 15.34 16.76
N ILE A 48 -12.40 15.45 15.63
CA ILE A 48 -13.17 14.35 15.08
C ILE A 48 -12.30 13.60 14.08
N VAL A 49 -12.28 12.28 14.17
CA VAL A 49 -11.62 11.40 13.21
C VAL A 49 -12.61 10.42 12.62
N GLU A 50 -12.52 10.18 11.32
CA GLU A 50 -13.24 9.10 10.66
C GLU A 50 -12.52 7.78 10.96
N VAL A 51 -13.26 6.81 11.52
CA VAL A 51 -12.73 5.48 11.86
C VAL A 51 -12.72 4.64 10.59
N GLY A 52 -11.54 4.13 10.21
CA GLY A 52 -11.40 3.35 8.99
C GLY A 52 -11.46 4.21 7.72
N SER A 53 -11.04 5.48 7.81
CA SER A 53 -10.98 6.34 6.62
C SER A 53 -10.09 5.72 5.54
N THR A 54 -10.50 5.87 4.29
CA THR A 54 -9.87 5.28 3.10
C THR A 54 -8.38 5.64 2.89
N GLY A 55 -7.84 6.56 3.71
CA GLY A 55 -6.41 6.91 3.66
C GLY A 55 -5.48 5.94 4.39
N SER A 56 -6.00 4.96 5.13
CA SER A 56 -5.20 4.06 5.97
C SER A 56 -5.14 2.61 5.47
N PHE A 57 -5.95 2.24 4.48
CA PHE A 57 -6.03 0.86 3.98
C PHE A 57 -6.14 0.85 2.46
N LEU A 58 -5.34 0.02 1.81
CA LEU A 58 -5.54 -0.29 0.40
C LEU A 58 -6.78 -1.20 0.27
N PRO A 59 -7.82 -0.83 -0.51
CA PRO A 59 -8.99 -1.68 -0.71
C PRO A 59 -8.61 -3.05 -1.29
N LEU A 60 -9.30 -4.11 -0.87
CA LEU A 60 -9.11 -5.45 -1.44
C LEU A 60 -9.39 -5.52 -2.95
N SER A 61 -10.22 -4.62 -3.46
CA SER A 61 -10.45 -4.45 -4.92
C SER A 61 -9.27 -3.81 -5.66
N GLY A 62 -8.20 -3.45 -4.94
CA GLY A 62 -7.06 -2.73 -5.48
C GLY A 62 -7.21 -1.21 -5.42
N GLY A 63 -6.23 -0.49 -5.94
CA GLY A 63 -6.20 0.97 -5.95
C GLY A 63 -4.84 1.49 -6.40
N THR A 64 -4.72 2.81 -6.51
CA THR A 64 -3.47 3.51 -6.83
C THR A 64 -2.84 4.03 -5.56
N LEU A 65 -1.57 3.69 -5.33
CA LEU A 65 -0.74 4.33 -4.31
C LEU A 65 -0.15 5.63 -4.89
N THR A 66 -0.34 6.74 -4.20
CA THR A 66 0.21 8.04 -4.59
C THR A 66 1.54 8.36 -3.89
N GLY A 67 2.02 7.45 -3.06
CA GLY A 67 3.30 7.50 -2.37
C GLY A 67 4.03 6.16 -2.47
N ASN A 68 5.23 6.10 -1.90
CA ASN A 68 6.04 4.89 -1.89
C ASN A 68 5.39 3.78 -1.06
N LEU A 69 5.46 2.53 -1.55
CA LEU A 69 5.27 1.34 -0.74
C LEU A 69 6.63 0.98 -0.13
N SER A 70 6.77 1.15 1.18
CA SER A 70 7.99 0.80 1.92
C SER A 70 7.78 -0.52 2.65
N LEU A 71 8.58 -1.51 2.29
CA LEU A 71 8.63 -2.82 2.94
C LEU A 71 9.96 -2.94 3.66
N GLY A 72 9.95 -3.41 4.91
CA GLY A 72 11.16 -3.66 5.68
C GLY A 72 11.92 -4.90 5.20
N ASP A 73 13.10 -5.13 5.76
CA ASP A 73 13.91 -6.30 5.47
C ASP A 73 13.12 -7.59 5.75
N ASN A 74 13.27 -8.56 4.86
CA ASN A 74 12.56 -9.84 4.87
C ASN A 74 11.03 -9.76 4.69
N VAL A 75 10.46 -8.56 4.50
CA VAL A 75 9.06 -8.39 4.10
C VAL A 75 8.96 -8.47 2.58
N LYS A 76 8.09 -9.33 2.08
CA LYS A 76 7.99 -9.66 0.66
C LYS A 76 6.74 -9.07 0.03
N ALA A 77 6.86 -8.50 -1.17
CA ALA A 77 5.74 -8.37 -2.09
C ALA A 77 5.57 -9.72 -2.80
N GLN A 78 4.41 -10.37 -2.58
CA GLN A 78 4.13 -11.72 -3.08
C GLN A 78 3.00 -11.68 -4.10
N PHE A 79 3.13 -12.48 -5.17
CA PHE A 79 2.18 -12.54 -6.28
C PHE A 79 1.90 -13.99 -6.65
N GLY A 80 0.65 -14.28 -7.00
CA GLY A 80 0.16 -15.62 -7.28
C GLY A 80 -0.47 -16.28 -6.06
N ALA A 81 -1.29 -17.31 -6.28
CA ALA A 81 -2.03 -18.00 -5.22
C ALA A 81 -1.13 -18.78 -4.25
N SER A 82 0.07 -19.13 -4.71
CA SER A 82 1.09 -19.87 -3.94
C SER A 82 2.34 -19.03 -3.67
N ASP A 83 2.21 -17.68 -3.75
CA ASP A 83 3.32 -16.73 -3.52
C ASP A 83 4.52 -16.97 -4.46
N ASP A 84 4.24 -17.35 -5.71
CA ASP A 84 5.23 -17.85 -6.67
C ASP A 84 6.26 -16.80 -7.08
N LEU A 85 5.84 -15.54 -7.32
CA LEU A 85 6.77 -14.43 -7.56
C LEU A 85 6.93 -13.59 -6.30
N GLN A 86 8.17 -13.36 -5.89
CA GLN A 86 8.52 -12.59 -4.70
C GLN A 86 9.52 -11.49 -5.02
N ILE A 87 9.29 -10.29 -4.49
CA ILE A 87 10.23 -9.15 -4.57
C ILE A 87 10.51 -8.70 -3.14
N TYR A 88 11.78 -8.70 -2.72
CA TYR A 88 12.17 -8.38 -1.35
C TYR A 88 13.65 -8.04 -1.21
N HIS A 89 14.01 -7.48 -0.04
CA HIS A 89 15.37 -7.30 0.44
C HIS A 89 15.58 -8.13 1.71
N ASP A 90 16.70 -8.86 1.82
CA ASP A 90 16.98 -9.74 2.96
C ASP A 90 17.85 -9.10 4.05
N GLY A 91 18.10 -7.80 3.95
CA GLY A 91 19.04 -7.05 4.80
C GLY A 91 20.44 -6.94 4.19
N SER A 92 20.72 -7.63 3.09
CA SER A 92 22.00 -7.61 2.37
C SER A 92 21.81 -7.54 0.87
N ASN A 93 20.85 -8.30 0.33
CA ASN A 93 20.63 -8.44 -1.11
C ASN A 93 19.16 -8.21 -1.48
N SER A 94 18.93 -7.74 -2.70
CA SER A 94 17.59 -7.58 -3.28
C SER A 94 17.31 -8.68 -4.30
N PHE A 95 16.08 -9.21 -4.28
CA PHE A 95 15.67 -10.34 -5.09
C PHE A 95 14.39 -10.06 -5.86
N ILE A 96 14.33 -10.55 -7.10
CA ILE A 96 13.12 -10.86 -7.85
C ILE A 96 13.19 -12.37 -8.06
N ALA A 97 12.40 -13.12 -7.31
CA ALA A 97 12.49 -14.59 -7.24
C ALA A 97 11.20 -15.23 -7.71
N ASP A 98 11.29 -16.06 -8.75
CA ASP A 98 10.26 -17.03 -9.11
C ASP A 98 10.54 -18.33 -8.35
N VAL A 99 9.69 -18.65 -7.38
CA VAL A 99 9.80 -19.82 -6.52
C VAL A 99 8.74 -20.87 -6.85
N GLY A 100 7.89 -20.58 -7.84
CA GLY A 100 6.86 -21.48 -8.33
C GLY A 100 7.35 -22.42 -9.42
N THR A 101 6.39 -22.91 -10.20
CA THR A 101 6.65 -23.73 -11.39
C THR A 101 6.47 -22.85 -12.63
N GLY A 102 7.48 -22.78 -13.48
CA GLY A 102 7.41 -21.98 -14.70
C GLY A 102 8.68 -21.18 -14.92
N ASN A 103 8.54 -20.02 -15.57
CA ASN A 103 9.68 -19.19 -15.91
C ASN A 103 9.41 -17.73 -15.49
N LEU A 104 10.41 -17.05 -14.99
CA LEU A 104 10.39 -15.61 -14.84
C LEU A 104 10.52 -14.95 -16.23
N GLY A 105 9.43 -14.39 -16.75
CA GLY A 105 9.41 -13.65 -18.00
C GLY A 105 9.56 -12.14 -17.79
N ILE A 106 10.64 -11.54 -18.27
CA ILE A 106 10.82 -10.10 -18.32
C ILE A 106 10.53 -9.65 -19.76
N ARG A 107 9.50 -8.81 -19.97
CA ARG A 107 9.08 -8.32 -21.28
C ARG A 107 9.29 -6.81 -21.36
N ALA A 108 10.13 -6.40 -22.31
CA ALA A 108 10.44 -5.01 -22.59
C ALA A 108 10.87 -4.86 -24.06
N GLU A 109 10.81 -3.67 -24.62
CA GLU A 109 11.44 -3.38 -25.91
C GLU A 109 12.95 -3.43 -25.79
N ASN A 110 13.50 -2.91 -24.70
CA ASN A 110 14.93 -2.95 -24.40
C ASN A 110 15.12 -3.33 -22.93
N LEU A 111 16.12 -4.15 -22.64
CA LEU A 111 16.50 -4.55 -21.28
C LEU A 111 17.93 -4.11 -21.01
N PHE A 112 18.14 -3.43 -19.89
CA PHE A 112 19.46 -3.02 -19.39
C PHE A 112 19.69 -3.62 -18.01
N LEU A 113 20.83 -4.28 -17.82
CA LEU A 113 21.38 -4.62 -16.51
C LEU A 113 22.55 -3.69 -16.26
N GLN A 114 22.43 -2.85 -15.23
CA GLN A 114 23.32 -1.71 -15.00
C GLN A 114 23.93 -1.77 -13.59
N ASN A 115 25.02 -1.03 -13.40
CA ASN A 115 25.55 -0.72 -12.08
C ASN A 115 24.56 0.16 -11.29
N ALA A 116 24.83 0.34 -9.98
CA ALA A 116 23.89 0.98 -9.07
C ALA A 116 23.53 2.44 -9.41
N ASP A 117 24.42 3.18 -10.07
CA ASP A 117 24.19 4.56 -10.48
C ASP A 117 23.68 4.70 -11.94
N GLY A 118 23.53 3.58 -12.66
CA GLY A 118 23.05 3.57 -14.05
C GLY A 118 24.08 4.05 -15.09
N SER A 119 25.32 4.30 -14.71
CA SER A 119 26.35 4.86 -15.59
C SER A 119 26.98 3.84 -16.52
N ALA A 120 26.88 2.55 -16.21
CA ALA A 120 27.46 1.47 -17.02
C ALA A 120 26.52 0.27 -17.13
N ASN A 121 26.53 -0.39 -18.28
CA ASN A 121 25.77 -1.60 -18.53
C ASN A 121 26.63 -2.83 -18.31
N TYR A 122 26.11 -3.83 -17.58
CA TYR A 122 26.64 -5.18 -17.54
C TYR A 122 26.15 -6.01 -18.73
N ALA A 123 24.85 -5.84 -19.06
CA ALA A 123 24.27 -6.47 -20.23
C ALA A 123 23.15 -5.60 -20.82
N THR A 124 22.95 -5.69 -22.12
CA THR A 124 21.84 -5.05 -22.82
C THR A 124 21.21 -6.01 -23.82
N ALA A 125 19.88 -5.92 -23.96
CA ALA A 125 19.14 -6.56 -25.04
C ALA A 125 18.23 -5.52 -25.69
N SER A 126 18.23 -5.42 -27.02
CA SER A 126 17.40 -4.48 -27.77
C SER A 126 16.48 -5.24 -28.72
N LEU A 127 15.26 -4.74 -28.89
CA LEU A 127 14.32 -5.29 -29.87
C LEU A 127 14.92 -5.25 -31.26
N ASN A 128 14.95 -6.40 -31.94
CA ASN A 128 15.59 -6.59 -33.26
C ASN A 128 17.11 -6.28 -33.29
N GLY A 129 17.73 -6.17 -32.11
CA GLY A 129 19.16 -5.91 -31.94
C GLY A 129 19.91 -7.07 -31.29
N ALA A 130 21.15 -6.81 -30.90
CA ALA A 130 22.00 -7.80 -30.25
C ALA A 130 21.70 -7.90 -28.74
N PHE A 131 21.93 -9.07 -28.20
CA PHE A 131 22.21 -9.23 -26.77
C PHE A 131 23.73 -9.01 -26.56
N THR A 132 24.08 -8.01 -25.77
CA THR A 132 25.47 -7.62 -25.53
C THR A 132 25.81 -7.80 -24.04
N LEU A 133 26.92 -8.48 -23.77
CA LEU A 133 27.56 -8.49 -22.46
C LEU A 133 28.71 -7.48 -22.49
N SER A 134 28.71 -6.55 -21.54
CA SER A 134 29.76 -5.55 -21.40
C SER A 134 30.80 -6.05 -20.40
N TYR A 135 32.04 -6.16 -20.84
CA TYR A 135 33.20 -6.51 -20.04
C TYR A 135 34.14 -5.32 -19.97
N ASN A 136 34.31 -4.76 -18.80
CA ASN A 136 35.34 -3.73 -18.59
C ASN A 136 36.65 -4.43 -18.23
N ASN A 137 37.61 -4.33 -19.12
CA ASN A 137 38.97 -4.76 -18.87
C ASN A 137 39.73 -3.69 -18.09
#